data_8806b1729b1b342aa5b0d32bbdf054fe
#
_entry.id   8806b1729b1b342aa5b0d32bbdf054fe
#
_cell.length_a   1.000
_cell.length_b   1.000
_cell.length_c   1.000
_cell.angle_alpha   90.00
_cell.angle_beta   90.00
_cell.angle_gamma   90.00
#
_symmetry.space_group_name_H-M   'P 1'
#
loop_
_entity.id
_entity.type
_entity.pdbx_description
1 polymer ?
#
loop_
_entity_poly.entity_id
_entity_poly.type
_entity_poly.pdbx_seq_one_letter_code
_entity_poly.pdbx_strand_id
1 'polypeptide(L)'
;MTRGAWLAYTAIAGLVSVLALMKWGQAIALAGPVLYGEGAVAHAAILTRALATYADPSGPSFTAANYPPLYFAIASVGDPFVTGRVLSVVATLSIAGLIAWRAGAGGRLVAAAVGLGWLALSPVAIWGPAVKPDLVALALTVGAVLSVERRRPGRAAALLVAAALAKPTAIVPGAALALWIAWRDRALLRPFARSAAIALVVAAVALVPFGYGGLWRHVVEWNALPWTVGSALLLAFLGLVVLAASLGAAFVSRGFSGPIAAYAVAGLGIVALGGREGATINYLLDLAAATSLALAAAAPAIARAPFYPSVAIANLVLAALLLDPLGLVPGRTATTGAWGDPSRLSAARVTLASDEVVLAEDSGLLLATGHRVVVDDLFLWSRLASRGVIDPGPLLAEIGSARFTAIVSEVELAQLGTAPAYERARWEPALVRAIDARYRLVSHGPGGLFFYRPR
;
A
#
# COMPACT_ATOMS: atom_id res chain seq x y z
N MET A 1 -10.71 -35.15 16.03
CA MET A 1 -10.46 -34.59 14.68
C MET A 1 -10.19 -33.06 14.68
N THR A 2 -10.90 -32.24 15.44
CA THR A 2 -10.77 -30.77 15.41
C THR A 2 -9.39 -30.21 15.81
N ARG A 3 -8.75 -30.74 16.89
CA ARG A 3 -7.44 -30.25 17.37
C ARG A 3 -6.33 -30.46 16.34
N GLY A 4 -6.31 -31.63 15.67
CA GLY A 4 -5.32 -31.92 14.62
C GLY A 4 -5.42 -30.96 13.43
N ALA A 5 -6.64 -30.66 12.97
CA ALA A 5 -6.85 -29.70 11.89
C ALA A 5 -6.42 -28.27 12.25
N TRP A 6 -6.68 -27.83 13.50
CA TRP A 6 -6.18 -26.54 13.99
C TRP A 6 -4.66 -26.48 14.08
N LEU A 7 -4.01 -27.58 14.52
CA LEU A 7 -2.54 -27.67 14.53
C LEU A 7 -1.99 -27.58 13.11
N ALA A 8 -2.59 -28.31 12.16
CA ALA A 8 -2.18 -28.27 10.75
C ALA A 8 -2.33 -26.84 10.15
N TYR A 9 -3.48 -26.19 10.39
CA TYR A 9 -3.68 -24.81 9.94
C TYR A 9 -2.67 -23.85 10.57
N THR A 10 -2.44 -23.95 11.89
CA THR A 10 -1.46 -23.10 12.59
C THR A 10 -0.05 -23.33 12.07
N ALA A 11 0.33 -24.58 11.78
CA ALA A 11 1.63 -24.90 11.23
C ALA A 11 1.82 -24.34 9.82
N ILE A 12 0.82 -24.48 8.95
CA ILE A 12 0.87 -23.95 7.57
C ILE A 12 0.86 -22.43 7.57
N ALA A 13 -0.04 -21.78 8.31
CA ALA A 13 -0.08 -20.33 8.43
C ALA A 13 1.22 -19.80 9.05
N GLY A 14 1.77 -20.51 10.05
CA GLY A 14 3.08 -20.21 10.64
C GLY A 14 4.22 -20.31 9.64
N LEU A 15 4.28 -21.37 8.85
CA LEU A 15 5.29 -21.52 7.79
C LEU A 15 5.22 -20.38 6.78
N VAL A 16 4.03 -20.08 6.26
CA VAL A 16 3.84 -18.96 5.31
C VAL A 16 4.25 -17.63 5.95
N SER A 17 3.88 -17.41 7.22
CA SER A 17 4.27 -16.20 7.96
C SER A 17 5.79 -16.09 8.13
N VAL A 18 6.49 -17.18 8.44
CA VAL A 18 7.96 -17.19 8.56
C VAL A 18 8.61 -16.88 7.22
N LEU A 19 8.14 -17.49 6.14
CA LEU A 19 8.65 -17.21 4.79
C LEU A 19 8.39 -15.74 4.40
N ALA A 20 7.22 -15.19 4.72
CA ALA A 20 6.92 -13.78 4.50
C ALA A 20 7.87 -12.88 5.32
N LEU A 21 8.08 -13.17 6.60
CA LEU A 21 9.00 -12.41 7.46
C LEU A 21 10.45 -12.46 6.96
N MET A 22 10.91 -13.61 6.44
CA MET A 22 12.24 -13.71 5.82
C MET A 22 12.34 -12.79 4.58
N LYS A 23 11.32 -12.79 3.73
CA LYS A 23 11.23 -11.89 2.58
C LYS A 23 11.20 -10.41 3.02
N TRP A 24 10.45 -10.07 4.05
CA TRP A 24 10.41 -8.72 4.61
C TRP A 24 11.77 -8.29 5.17
N GLY A 25 12.49 -9.21 5.83
CA GLY A 25 13.87 -8.94 6.26
C GLY A 25 14.81 -8.63 5.09
N GLN A 26 14.70 -9.39 3.99
CA GLN A 26 15.45 -9.12 2.75
C GLN A 26 15.08 -7.75 2.15
N ALA A 27 13.78 -7.42 2.10
CA ALA A 27 13.31 -6.12 1.63
C ALA A 27 13.83 -4.98 2.49
N ILE A 28 13.84 -5.09 3.83
CA ILE A 28 14.39 -4.08 4.74
C ILE A 28 15.89 -3.89 4.50
N ALA A 29 16.63 -4.97 4.26
CA ALA A 29 18.07 -4.90 3.99
C ALA A 29 18.40 -4.30 2.62
N LEU A 30 17.44 -4.23 1.68
CA LEU A 30 17.65 -3.66 0.36
C LEU A 30 17.57 -2.12 0.44
N ALA A 31 18.65 -1.43 0.07
CA ALA A 31 18.70 0.03 0.01
C ALA A 31 18.11 0.57 -1.32
N GLY A 32 16.95 0.08 -1.74
CA GLY A 32 16.31 0.47 -3.00
C GLY A 32 14.85 0.01 -3.05
N PRO A 33 14.10 0.34 -4.12
CA PRO A 33 12.69 0.01 -4.22
C PRO A 33 12.46 -1.51 -4.37
N VAL A 34 11.37 -2.02 -3.79
CA VAL A 34 10.88 -3.39 -4.00
C VAL A 34 9.56 -3.40 -4.77
N LEU A 35 8.80 -2.30 -4.71
CA LEU A 35 7.54 -2.11 -5.43
C LEU A 35 7.56 -0.76 -6.14
N TYR A 36 6.96 -0.70 -7.34
CA TYR A 36 6.77 0.56 -8.03
C TYR A 36 6.03 1.59 -7.15
N GLY A 37 6.49 2.84 -7.22
CA GLY A 37 5.96 3.95 -6.43
C GLY A 37 6.41 3.99 -4.97
N GLU A 38 7.30 3.08 -4.51
CA GLU A 38 8.01 3.29 -3.24
C GLU A 38 8.97 4.47 -3.33
N GLY A 39 9.60 4.65 -4.50
CA GLY A 39 10.48 5.78 -4.78
C GLY A 39 9.78 7.13 -4.56
N ALA A 40 8.56 7.31 -5.05
CA ALA A 40 7.77 8.51 -4.84
C ALA A 40 7.49 8.78 -3.36
N VAL A 41 7.14 7.73 -2.59
CA VAL A 41 6.90 7.84 -1.14
C VAL A 41 8.18 8.16 -0.39
N ALA A 42 9.29 7.52 -0.75
CA ALA A 42 10.60 7.77 -0.15
C ALA A 42 11.08 9.22 -0.47
N HIS A 43 10.90 9.67 -1.70
CA HIS A 43 11.23 11.04 -2.11
C HIS A 43 10.38 12.08 -1.35
N ALA A 44 9.07 11.86 -1.26
CA ALA A 44 8.18 12.72 -0.47
C ALA A 44 8.61 12.77 1.01
N ALA A 45 9.06 11.66 1.61
CA ALA A 45 9.60 11.64 2.96
C ALA A 45 10.88 12.47 3.08
N ILE A 46 11.79 12.42 2.10
CA ILE A 46 13.00 13.28 2.06
C ILE A 46 12.60 14.75 2.01
N LEU A 47 11.70 15.13 1.12
CA LEU A 47 11.22 16.51 0.97
C LEU A 47 10.48 17.02 2.20
N THR A 48 9.88 16.14 3.01
CA THR A 48 9.21 16.49 4.26
C THR A 48 10.15 17.13 5.28
N ARG A 49 11.44 16.77 5.28
CA ARG A 49 12.45 17.40 6.15
C ARG A 49 12.60 18.90 5.91
N ALA A 50 12.39 19.33 4.67
CA ALA A 50 12.43 20.73 4.26
C ALA A 50 11.04 21.37 4.12
N LEU A 51 9.95 20.67 4.51
CA LEU A 51 8.56 21.07 4.32
C LEU A 51 8.18 21.34 2.85
N ALA A 52 8.92 20.75 1.90
CA ALA A 52 8.77 20.95 0.46
C ALA A 52 7.93 19.86 -0.24
N THR A 53 7.32 18.97 0.53
CA THR A 53 6.59 17.77 0.02
C THR A 53 5.46 18.12 -0.94
N TYR A 54 4.73 19.21 -0.66
CA TYR A 54 3.56 19.63 -1.43
C TYR A 54 3.81 20.92 -2.21
N ALA A 55 5.06 21.19 -2.56
CA ALA A 55 5.43 22.33 -3.37
C ALA A 55 4.88 22.17 -4.80
N ASP A 56 4.53 23.29 -5.42
CA ASP A 56 4.13 23.30 -6.81
C ASP A 56 5.27 22.83 -7.72
N PRO A 57 4.97 22.10 -8.81
CA PRO A 57 5.96 21.74 -9.81
C PRO A 57 6.66 23.00 -10.35
N SER A 58 7.99 22.94 -10.45
CA SER A 58 8.80 24.00 -11.05
C SER A 58 9.62 23.45 -12.20
N GLY A 59 9.41 23.99 -13.40
CA GLY A 59 10.06 23.50 -14.62
C GLY A 59 9.73 22.03 -14.88
N PRO A 60 10.73 21.15 -15.13
CA PRO A 60 10.52 19.74 -15.43
C PRO A 60 10.28 18.90 -14.19
N SER A 61 10.47 19.43 -12.98
CA SER A 61 10.39 18.68 -11.74
C SER A 61 8.93 18.41 -11.34
N PHE A 62 8.64 17.17 -10.97
CA PHE A 62 7.32 16.73 -10.51
C PHE A 62 7.44 15.82 -9.31
N THR A 63 6.67 16.12 -8.27
CA THR A 63 6.58 15.34 -7.04
C THR A 63 5.16 14.87 -6.81
N ALA A 64 4.99 13.57 -6.57
CA ALA A 64 3.71 12.92 -6.32
C ALA A 64 3.52 12.61 -4.84
N ALA A 65 3.13 13.59 -4.02
CA ALA A 65 2.86 13.37 -2.59
C ALA A 65 1.39 12.99 -2.35
N ASN A 66 1.03 11.76 -2.72
CA ASN A 66 -0.35 11.26 -2.75
C ASN A 66 -1.00 11.05 -1.38
N TYR A 67 -0.28 11.25 -0.29
CA TYR A 67 -0.73 10.99 1.08
C TYR A 67 -0.52 12.21 1.98
N PRO A 68 -1.30 12.37 3.06
CA PRO A 68 -1.03 13.36 4.09
C PRO A 68 0.30 13.08 4.81
N PRO A 69 0.87 14.07 5.53
CA PRO A 69 2.28 14.07 5.90
C PRO A 69 2.67 13.15 7.06
N LEU A 70 1.73 12.55 7.81
CA LEU A 70 2.07 11.78 9.01
C LEU A 70 3.06 10.62 8.71
N TYR A 71 2.77 9.84 7.65
CA TYR A 71 3.65 8.75 7.28
C TYR A 71 5.02 9.26 6.79
N PHE A 72 5.02 10.28 5.95
CA PHE A 72 6.25 10.89 5.42
C PHE A 72 7.12 11.44 6.54
N ALA A 73 6.53 12.15 7.53
CA ALA A 73 7.24 12.69 8.67
C ALA A 73 7.95 11.61 9.50
N ILE A 74 7.29 10.47 9.74
CA ILE A 74 7.92 9.36 10.48
C ILE A 74 8.97 8.66 9.61
N ALA A 75 8.67 8.39 8.34
CA ALA A 75 9.61 7.74 7.41
C ALA A 75 10.85 8.59 7.14
N SER A 76 10.76 9.91 7.32
CA SER A 76 11.88 10.86 7.12
C SER A 76 12.97 10.82 8.20
N VAL A 77 12.74 10.15 9.34
CA VAL A 77 13.67 10.18 10.48
C VAL A 77 15.02 9.51 10.15
N GLY A 78 15.02 8.51 9.23
CA GLY A 78 16.22 7.83 8.79
C GLY A 78 16.26 7.66 7.27
N ASP A 79 16.85 6.56 6.79
CA ASP A 79 16.70 6.15 5.40
C ASP A 79 15.24 5.80 5.14
N PRO A 80 14.54 6.46 4.20
CA PRO A 80 13.10 6.31 4.04
C PRO A 80 12.68 4.92 3.56
N PHE A 81 13.55 4.17 2.85
CA PHE A 81 13.26 2.78 2.49
C PHE A 81 13.28 1.89 3.72
N VAL A 82 14.34 1.99 4.53
CA VAL A 82 14.49 1.19 5.76
C VAL A 82 13.43 1.58 6.78
N THR A 83 13.31 2.87 7.11
CA THR A 83 12.37 3.36 8.13
C THR A 83 10.93 3.08 7.72
N GLY A 84 10.56 3.34 6.45
CA GLY A 84 9.23 3.09 5.95
C GLY A 84 8.84 1.61 5.99
N ARG A 85 9.76 0.69 5.66
CA ARG A 85 9.53 -0.76 5.74
C ARG A 85 9.41 -1.26 7.17
N VAL A 86 10.31 -0.84 8.05
CA VAL A 86 10.22 -1.18 9.47
C VAL A 86 8.89 -0.72 10.05
N LEU A 87 8.45 0.49 9.71
CA LEU A 87 7.17 1.03 10.15
C LEU A 87 5.98 0.19 9.67
N SER A 88 5.98 -0.22 8.39
CA SER A 88 4.95 -1.08 7.81
C SER A 88 4.94 -2.47 8.45
N VAL A 89 6.10 -3.07 8.66
CA VAL A 89 6.24 -4.40 9.32
C VAL A 89 5.77 -4.34 10.77
N VAL A 90 6.18 -3.32 11.53
CA VAL A 90 5.72 -3.14 12.92
C VAL A 90 4.21 -2.96 12.99
N ALA A 91 3.63 -2.17 12.07
CA ALA A 91 2.18 -2.01 11.97
C ALA A 91 1.48 -3.35 11.65
N THR A 92 2.01 -4.13 10.71
CA THR A 92 1.46 -5.45 10.32
C THR A 92 1.49 -6.44 11.48
N LEU A 93 2.61 -6.52 12.20
CA LEU A 93 2.75 -7.36 13.38
C LEU A 93 1.86 -6.90 14.54
N SER A 94 1.69 -5.59 14.71
CA SER A 94 0.76 -5.03 15.70
C SER A 94 -0.67 -5.43 15.42
N ILE A 95 -1.10 -5.41 14.16
CA ILE A 95 -2.44 -5.89 13.74
C ILE A 95 -2.57 -7.39 14.05
N ALA A 96 -1.57 -8.22 13.70
CA ALA A 96 -1.58 -9.65 14.02
C ALA A 96 -1.72 -9.89 15.52
N GLY A 97 -0.97 -9.15 16.34
CA GLY A 97 -1.05 -9.21 17.79
C GLY A 97 -2.42 -8.81 18.35
N LEU A 98 -3.02 -7.74 17.83
CA LEU A 98 -4.36 -7.29 18.23
C LEU A 98 -5.45 -8.32 17.86
N ILE A 99 -5.35 -8.93 16.67
CA ILE A 99 -6.25 -9.98 16.21
C ILE A 99 -6.11 -11.22 17.10
N ALA A 100 -4.88 -11.69 17.31
CA ALA A 100 -4.60 -12.85 18.18
C ALA A 100 -5.10 -12.61 19.61
N TRP A 101 -4.81 -11.44 20.17
CA TRP A 101 -5.31 -11.05 21.47
C TRP A 101 -6.84 -11.06 21.55
N ARG A 102 -7.54 -10.52 20.53
CA ARG A 102 -9.01 -10.52 20.47
C ARG A 102 -9.59 -11.94 20.35
N ALA A 103 -8.86 -12.84 19.69
CA ALA A 103 -9.23 -14.26 19.53
C ALA A 103 -8.95 -15.11 20.76
N GLY A 104 -8.32 -14.57 21.81
CA GLY A 104 -7.90 -15.32 23.01
C GLY A 104 -9.00 -16.08 23.73
N ALA A 105 -10.26 -15.63 23.65
CA ALA A 105 -11.43 -16.32 24.18
C ALA A 105 -11.68 -17.72 23.54
N GLY A 106 -11.14 -17.99 22.33
CA GLY A 106 -11.18 -19.28 21.66
C GLY A 106 -10.07 -20.25 22.07
N GLY A 107 -9.18 -19.82 22.97
CA GLY A 107 -8.01 -20.57 23.42
C GLY A 107 -6.73 -20.21 22.64
N ARG A 108 -5.57 -20.58 23.22
CA ARG A 108 -4.24 -20.18 22.69
C ARG A 108 -3.99 -20.63 21.23
N LEU A 109 -4.40 -21.85 20.90
CA LEU A 109 -4.19 -22.40 19.56
C LEU A 109 -4.99 -21.60 18.50
N VAL A 110 -6.27 -21.31 18.78
CA VAL A 110 -7.12 -20.51 17.87
C VAL A 110 -6.61 -19.08 17.77
N ALA A 111 -6.19 -18.49 18.88
CA ALA A 111 -5.60 -17.15 18.89
C ALA A 111 -4.34 -17.08 18.01
N ALA A 112 -3.42 -18.02 18.15
CA ALA A 112 -2.23 -18.12 17.32
C ALA A 112 -2.60 -18.35 15.84
N ALA A 113 -3.53 -19.27 15.57
CA ALA A 113 -3.98 -19.59 14.23
C ALA A 113 -4.58 -18.38 13.48
N VAL A 114 -5.43 -17.58 14.15
CA VAL A 114 -6.06 -16.41 13.52
C VAL A 114 -5.06 -15.27 13.33
N GLY A 115 -4.15 -15.06 14.30
CA GLY A 115 -3.07 -14.05 14.16
C GLY A 115 -2.06 -14.39 13.06
N LEU A 116 -1.62 -15.66 12.98
CA LEU A 116 -0.75 -16.13 11.90
C LEU A 116 -1.50 -16.17 10.56
N GLY A 117 -2.79 -16.51 10.59
CA GLY A 117 -3.65 -16.45 9.41
C GLY A 117 -3.69 -15.06 8.78
N TRP A 118 -3.71 -13.99 9.59
CA TRP A 118 -3.58 -12.62 9.10
C TRP A 118 -2.27 -12.40 8.35
N LEU A 119 -1.13 -12.79 8.93
CA LEU A 119 0.18 -12.63 8.31
C LEU A 119 0.33 -13.45 7.02
N ALA A 120 -0.34 -14.60 6.96
CA ALA A 120 -0.32 -15.51 5.80
C ALA A 120 -1.24 -15.06 4.65
N LEU A 121 -2.14 -14.09 4.85
CA LEU A 121 -2.99 -13.56 3.78
C LEU A 121 -2.12 -12.94 2.67
N SER A 122 -2.33 -13.34 1.42
CA SER A 122 -1.53 -12.87 0.30
C SER A 122 -1.42 -11.33 0.18
N PRO A 123 -2.49 -10.54 0.33
CA PRO A 123 -2.38 -9.08 0.33
C PRO A 123 -1.49 -8.54 1.46
N VAL A 124 -1.53 -9.18 2.64
CA VAL A 124 -0.71 -8.79 3.80
C VAL A 124 0.73 -9.19 3.59
N ALA A 125 0.99 -10.41 3.12
CA ALA A 125 2.34 -10.89 2.83
C ALA A 125 3.03 -10.02 1.77
N ILE A 126 2.31 -9.57 0.75
CA ILE A 126 2.82 -8.68 -0.31
C ILE A 126 3.05 -7.26 0.22
N TRP A 127 2.09 -6.69 0.96
CA TRP A 127 2.12 -5.26 1.33
C TRP A 127 2.83 -4.98 2.65
N GLY A 128 3.05 -6.03 3.46
CA GLY A 128 3.65 -5.93 4.80
C GLY A 128 4.94 -5.12 4.90
N PRO A 129 5.92 -5.28 3.99
CA PRO A 129 7.16 -4.52 4.02
C PRO A 129 7.15 -3.28 3.12
N ALA A 130 6.05 -2.94 2.44
CA ALA A 130 6.04 -1.85 1.47
C ALA A 130 6.29 -0.48 2.14
N VAL A 131 7.07 0.38 1.47
CA VAL A 131 7.22 1.80 1.85
C VAL A 131 5.94 2.53 1.45
N LYS A 132 4.85 2.24 2.17
CA LYS A 132 3.52 2.78 1.92
C LYS A 132 2.78 3.01 3.25
N PRO A 133 1.90 4.02 3.35
CA PRO A 133 1.20 4.34 4.58
C PRO A 133 0.09 3.36 4.98
N ASP A 134 -0.21 2.40 4.11
CA ASP A 134 -1.38 1.52 4.19
C ASP A 134 -1.47 0.79 5.53
N LEU A 135 -0.41 0.08 5.93
CA LEU A 135 -0.40 -0.74 7.15
C LEU A 135 -0.42 0.11 8.41
N VAL A 136 0.20 1.30 8.37
CA VAL A 136 0.17 2.25 9.50
C VAL A 136 -1.26 2.78 9.71
N ALA A 137 -1.89 3.25 8.65
CA ALA A 137 -3.28 3.71 8.71
C ALA A 137 -4.22 2.58 9.17
N LEU A 138 -4.01 1.36 8.66
CA LEU A 138 -4.77 0.18 9.03
C LEU A 138 -4.61 -0.19 10.50
N ALA A 139 -3.39 -0.16 11.05
CA ALA A 139 -3.14 -0.46 12.47
C ALA A 139 -3.85 0.55 13.39
N LEU A 140 -3.81 1.84 13.03
CA LEU A 140 -4.53 2.89 13.73
C LEU A 140 -6.05 2.67 13.64
N THR A 141 -6.57 2.30 12.48
CA THR A 141 -7.99 1.99 12.27
C THR A 141 -8.44 0.77 13.08
N VAL A 142 -7.68 -0.33 13.07
CA VAL A 142 -7.95 -1.53 13.88
C VAL A 142 -7.94 -1.17 15.38
N GLY A 143 -6.96 -0.37 15.81
CA GLY A 143 -6.90 0.16 17.17
C GLY A 143 -8.12 1.01 17.54
N ALA A 144 -8.66 1.78 16.60
CA ALA A 144 -9.88 2.57 16.79
C ALA A 144 -11.13 1.68 16.93
N VAL A 145 -11.30 0.67 16.06
CA VAL A 145 -12.41 -0.30 16.14
C VAL A 145 -12.43 -0.97 17.51
N LEU A 146 -11.29 -1.50 17.96
CA LEU A 146 -11.16 -2.13 19.28
C LEU A 146 -11.34 -1.13 20.44
N SER A 147 -11.03 0.15 20.23
CA SER A 147 -11.30 1.20 21.22
C SER A 147 -12.78 1.48 21.35
N VAL A 148 -13.55 1.48 20.25
CA VAL A 148 -15.02 1.57 20.29
C VAL A 148 -15.63 0.36 21.00
N GLU A 149 -15.20 -0.87 20.69
CA GLU A 149 -15.65 -2.07 21.41
C GLU A 149 -15.45 -1.97 22.92
N ARG A 150 -14.36 -1.33 23.36
CA ARG A 150 -14.02 -1.10 24.77
C ARG A 150 -14.60 0.16 25.38
N ARG A 151 -15.53 0.81 24.66
CA ARG A 151 -16.18 2.05 25.11
C ARG A 151 -15.17 3.17 25.41
N ARG A 152 -14.09 3.28 24.62
CA ARG A 152 -13.07 4.33 24.70
C ARG A 152 -13.15 5.28 23.48
N PRO A 153 -14.24 6.06 23.33
CA PRO A 153 -14.52 6.82 22.11
C PRO A 153 -13.49 7.91 21.82
N GLY A 154 -12.94 8.53 22.86
CA GLY A 154 -11.90 9.56 22.69
C GLY A 154 -10.63 9.01 22.03
N ARG A 155 -10.18 7.82 22.49
CA ARG A 155 -9.03 7.13 21.87
C ARG A 155 -9.34 6.73 20.42
N ALA A 156 -10.55 6.21 20.17
CA ALA A 156 -10.98 5.84 18.84
C ALA A 156 -10.92 7.03 17.87
N ALA A 157 -11.46 8.18 18.27
CA ALA A 157 -11.46 9.40 17.46
C ALA A 157 -10.04 9.88 17.13
N ALA A 158 -9.15 9.94 18.12
CA ALA A 158 -7.76 10.33 17.92
C ALA A 158 -7.01 9.39 16.94
N LEU A 159 -7.21 8.06 17.08
CA LEU A 159 -6.62 7.07 16.19
C LEU A 159 -7.15 7.19 14.76
N LEU A 160 -8.44 7.48 14.56
CA LEU A 160 -9.03 7.67 13.23
C LEU A 160 -8.51 8.94 12.54
N VAL A 161 -8.35 10.03 13.27
CA VAL A 161 -7.74 11.25 12.73
C VAL A 161 -6.29 10.99 12.35
N ALA A 162 -5.51 10.30 13.19
CA ALA A 162 -4.14 9.91 12.86
C ALA A 162 -4.09 8.97 11.65
N ALA A 163 -5.02 8.01 11.54
CA ALA A 163 -5.13 7.14 10.38
C ALA A 163 -5.40 7.94 9.08
N ALA A 164 -6.29 8.92 9.13
CA ALA A 164 -6.59 9.80 8.00
C ALA A 164 -5.39 10.67 7.61
N LEU A 165 -4.58 11.12 8.59
CA LEU A 165 -3.32 11.84 8.35
C LEU A 165 -2.20 10.95 7.80
N ALA A 166 -2.32 9.63 7.92
CA ALA A 166 -1.43 8.69 7.24
C ALA A 166 -1.95 8.34 5.83
N LYS A 167 -3.26 8.05 5.69
CA LYS A 167 -3.87 7.66 4.41
C LYS A 167 -5.31 8.17 4.32
N PRO A 168 -5.68 8.92 3.25
CA PRO A 168 -7.01 9.56 3.15
C PRO A 168 -8.18 8.57 3.18
N THR A 169 -8.01 7.35 2.66
CA THR A 169 -9.06 6.33 2.64
C THR A 169 -9.51 5.92 4.04
N ALA A 170 -8.72 6.19 5.09
CA ALA A 170 -9.12 5.95 6.48
C ALA A 170 -10.29 6.85 6.96
N ILE A 171 -10.66 7.86 6.18
CA ILE A 171 -11.91 8.62 6.42
C ILE A 171 -13.14 7.71 6.31
N VAL A 172 -13.11 6.70 5.41
CA VAL A 172 -14.25 5.78 5.19
C VAL A 172 -14.57 4.97 6.45
N PRO A 173 -13.64 4.23 7.08
CA PRO A 173 -13.91 3.57 8.36
C PRO A 173 -14.20 4.57 9.49
N GLY A 174 -13.60 5.76 9.45
CA GLY A 174 -13.92 6.82 10.41
C GLY A 174 -15.38 7.23 10.36
N ALA A 175 -15.91 7.50 9.17
CA ALA A 175 -17.31 7.84 8.95
C ALA A 175 -18.25 6.67 9.34
N ALA A 176 -17.92 5.44 8.96
CA ALA A 176 -18.72 4.26 9.28
C ALA A 176 -18.83 4.03 10.80
N LEU A 177 -17.72 4.19 11.55
CA LEU A 177 -17.72 4.07 13.00
C LEU A 177 -18.47 5.22 13.67
N ALA A 178 -18.33 6.45 13.18
CA ALA A 178 -19.08 7.60 13.69
C ALA A 178 -20.61 7.41 13.51
N LEU A 179 -21.02 6.94 12.33
CA LEU A 179 -22.43 6.61 12.03
C LEU A 179 -22.94 5.48 12.91
N TRP A 180 -22.15 4.44 13.11
CA TRP A 180 -22.51 3.33 14.00
C TRP A 180 -22.70 3.82 15.45
N ILE A 181 -21.79 4.65 15.96
CA ILE A 181 -21.87 5.24 17.30
C ILE A 181 -23.15 6.08 17.40
N ALA A 182 -23.41 6.95 16.42
CA ALA A 182 -24.58 7.82 16.41
C ALA A 182 -25.89 7.04 16.41
N TRP A 183 -25.93 5.89 15.76
CA TRP A 183 -27.14 5.06 15.65
C TRP A 183 -27.31 4.09 16.81
N ARG A 184 -26.26 3.39 17.21
CA ARG A 184 -26.33 2.25 18.14
C ARG A 184 -25.90 2.55 19.56
N ASP A 185 -25.03 3.55 19.79
CA ASP A 185 -24.48 3.87 21.11
C ASP A 185 -24.30 5.38 21.29
N ARG A 186 -25.40 6.08 21.32
CA ARG A 186 -25.43 7.57 21.42
C ARG A 186 -24.68 8.10 22.64
N ALA A 187 -24.50 7.30 23.69
CA ALA A 187 -23.75 7.71 24.87
C ALA A 187 -22.27 7.97 24.54
N LEU A 188 -21.71 7.27 23.54
CA LEU A 188 -20.34 7.47 23.08
C LEU A 188 -20.21 8.67 22.12
N LEU A 189 -21.29 9.19 21.54
CA LEU A 189 -21.25 10.20 20.47
C LEU A 189 -20.58 11.50 20.91
N ARG A 190 -21.02 12.07 22.03
CA ARG A 190 -20.48 13.35 22.53
C ARG A 190 -18.98 13.28 22.82
N PRO A 191 -18.47 12.29 23.62
CA PRO A 191 -17.04 12.18 23.88
C PRO A 191 -16.24 11.84 22.61
N PHE A 192 -16.80 11.07 21.66
CA PHE A 192 -16.19 10.80 20.36
C PHE A 192 -16.04 12.09 19.55
N ALA A 193 -17.15 12.84 19.37
CA ALA A 193 -17.17 14.07 18.57
C ALA A 193 -16.25 15.16 19.17
N ARG A 194 -16.24 15.31 20.51
CA ARG A 194 -15.33 16.26 21.18
C ARG A 194 -13.86 15.91 20.91
N SER A 195 -13.51 14.65 21.08
CA SER A 195 -12.11 14.22 20.84
C SER A 195 -11.74 14.28 19.37
N ALA A 196 -12.67 13.97 18.45
CA ALA A 196 -12.46 14.14 17.02
C ALA A 196 -12.21 15.61 16.67
N ALA A 197 -13.03 16.53 17.20
CA ALA A 197 -12.85 17.98 16.98
C ALA A 197 -11.49 18.47 17.48
N ILE A 198 -11.08 18.08 18.68
CA ILE A 198 -9.76 18.43 19.22
C ILE A 198 -8.65 17.88 18.34
N ALA A 199 -8.72 16.59 17.96
CA ALA A 199 -7.71 15.96 17.11
C ALA A 199 -7.65 16.60 15.72
N LEU A 200 -8.79 16.99 15.13
CA LEU A 200 -8.85 17.71 13.85
C LEU A 200 -8.24 19.10 13.93
N VAL A 201 -8.49 19.85 15.03
CA VAL A 201 -7.86 21.16 15.26
C VAL A 201 -6.33 21.01 15.37
N VAL A 202 -5.85 20.03 16.15
CA VAL A 202 -4.42 19.73 16.26
C VAL A 202 -3.83 19.35 14.90
N ALA A 203 -4.54 18.50 14.14
CA ALA A 203 -4.13 18.12 12.80
C ALA A 203 -4.08 19.33 11.86
N ALA A 204 -5.11 20.18 11.88
CA ALA A 204 -5.12 21.40 11.05
C ALA A 204 -3.93 22.30 11.38
N VAL A 205 -3.66 22.58 12.66
CA VAL A 205 -2.49 23.38 13.06
C VAL A 205 -1.17 22.71 12.60
N ALA A 206 -1.04 21.39 12.75
CA ALA A 206 0.16 20.66 12.34
C ALA A 206 0.37 20.66 10.80
N LEU A 207 -0.68 20.86 10.01
CA LEU A 207 -0.62 20.90 8.55
C LEU A 207 -0.29 22.29 7.99
N VAL A 208 -0.36 23.37 8.80
CA VAL A 208 -0.05 24.74 8.35
C VAL A 208 1.30 24.85 7.62
N PRO A 209 2.42 24.28 8.15
CA PRO A 209 3.72 24.40 7.51
C PRO A 209 3.81 23.79 6.12
N PHE A 210 2.92 22.86 5.78
CA PHE A 210 2.89 22.17 4.48
C PHE A 210 2.09 22.92 3.40
N GLY A 211 1.32 23.95 3.77
CA GLY A 211 0.48 24.70 2.84
C GLY A 211 -0.76 23.91 2.39
N TYR A 212 -1.94 24.37 2.80
CA TYR A 212 -3.20 23.64 2.50
C TYR A 212 -3.50 23.50 1.00
N GLY A 213 -3.15 24.52 0.19
CA GLY A 213 -3.38 24.49 -1.27
C GLY A 213 -2.59 23.37 -1.94
N GLY A 214 -1.29 23.27 -1.64
CA GLY A 214 -0.44 22.20 -2.16
C GLY A 214 -0.90 20.83 -1.65
N LEU A 215 -1.18 20.72 -0.34
CA LEU A 215 -1.70 19.49 0.25
C LEU A 215 -2.99 19.01 -0.44
N TRP A 216 -3.96 19.92 -0.66
CA TRP A 216 -5.19 19.61 -1.37
C TRP A 216 -4.94 19.12 -2.80
N ARG A 217 -4.09 19.83 -3.54
CA ARG A 217 -3.73 19.48 -4.90
C ARG A 217 -3.13 18.08 -5.00
N HIS A 218 -2.13 17.79 -4.19
CA HIS A 218 -1.43 16.49 -4.23
C HIS A 218 -2.29 15.34 -3.72
N VAL A 219 -3.02 15.54 -2.61
CA VAL A 219 -3.76 14.46 -1.93
C VAL A 219 -5.14 14.23 -2.53
N VAL A 220 -5.79 15.26 -3.08
CA VAL A 220 -7.16 15.17 -3.58
C VAL A 220 -7.22 15.32 -5.09
N GLU A 221 -6.79 16.44 -5.64
CA GLU A 221 -7.00 16.73 -7.08
C GLU A 221 -6.23 15.76 -7.97
N TRP A 222 -4.93 15.55 -7.70
CA TRP A 222 -4.10 14.65 -8.50
C TRP A 222 -4.43 13.17 -8.26
N ASN A 223 -5.01 12.84 -7.13
CA ASN A 223 -5.53 11.51 -6.84
C ASN A 223 -6.91 11.22 -7.46
N ALA A 224 -7.58 12.22 -8.00
CA ALA A 224 -8.88 12.05 -8.68
C ALA A 224 -8.70 11.42 -10.07
N LEU A 225 -8.09 10.24 -10.12
CA LEU A 225 -7.90 9.45 -11.34
C LEU A 225 -9.21 8.76 -11.76
N PRO A 226 -9.36 8.40 -13.06
CA PRO A 226 -10.54 7.71 -13.57
C PRO A 226 -10.89 6.45 -12.75
N TRP A 227 -12.18 6.22 -12.58
CA TRP A 227 -12.71 5.05 -11.91
C TRP A 227 -13.47 4.18 -12.91
N THR A 228 -13.29 2.86 -12.83
CA THR A 228 -13.99 1.91 -13.70
C THR A 228 -14.65 0.81 -12.88
N VAL A 229 -15.86 0.43 -13.30
CA VAL A 229 -16.60 -0.67 -12.67
C VAL A 229 -15.87 -2.00 -12.85
N GLY A 230 -15.20 -2.20 -13.99
CA GLY A 230 -14.45 -3.43 -14.28
C GLY A 230 -13.31 -3.66 -13.27
N SER A 231 -12.52 -2.62 -12.98
CA SER A 231 -11.44 -2.71 -11.98
C SER A 231 -11.98 -2.94 -10.57
N ALA A 232 -13.10 -2.28 -10.21
CA ALA A 232 -13.75 -2.49 -8.91
C ALA A 232 -14.26 -3.92 -8.75
N LEU A 233 -14.92 -4.47 -9.79
CA LEU A 233 -15.42 -5.85 -9.79
C LEU A 233 -14.30 -6.88 -9.77
N LEU A 234 -13.21 -6.66 -10.50
CA LEU A 234 -12.03 -7.52 -10.47
C LEU A 234 -11.45 -7.57 -9.05
N LEU A 235 -11.28 -6.41 -8.41
CA LEU A 235 -10.76 -6.34 -7.05
C LEU A 235 -11.71 -6.98 -6.04
N ALA A 236 -13.02 -6.78 -6.18
CA ALA A 236 -14.02 -7.42 -5.34
C ALA A 236 -13.99 -8.95 -5.50
N PHE A 237 -13.86 -9.45 -6.74
CA PHE A 237 -13.71 -10.87 -7.03
C PHE A 237 -12.43 -11.44 -6.38
N LEU A 238 -11.30 -10.77 -6.55
CA LEU A 238 -10.04 -11.16 -5.89
C LEU A 238 -10.19 -11.19 -4.37
N GLY A 239 -10.83 -10.17 -3.79
CA GLY A 239 -11.13 -10.12 -2.36
C GLY A 239 -12.00 -11.28 -1.90
N LEU A 240 -13.04 -11.61 -2.67
CA LEU A 240 -13.89 -12.76 -2.39
C LEU A 240 -13.10 -14.07 -2.42
N VAL A 241 -12.26 -14.29 -3.45
CA VAL A 241 -11.45 -15.52 -3.56
C VAL A 241 -10.44 -15.62 -2.44
N VAL A 242 -9.71 -14.53 -2.14
CA VAL A 242 -8.63 -14.53 -1.12
C VAL A 242 -9.19 -14.69 0.30
N LEU A 243 -10.38 -14.17 0.58
CA LEU A 243 -10.97 -14.14 1.91
C LEU A 243 -12.15 -15.13 2.08
N ALA A 244 -12.45 -15.96 1.07
CA ALA A 244 -13.67 -16.79 1.04
C ALA A 244 -13.91 -17.60 2.32
N ALA A 245 -12.91 -18.37 2.76
CA ALA A 245 -13.00 -19.18 3.97
C ALA A 245 -13.24 -18.33 5.22
N SER A 246 -12.51 -17.23 5.33
CA SER A 246 -12.56 -16.34 6.48
C SER A 246 -13.88 -15.55 6.52
N LEU A 247 -14.33 -15.03 5.37
CA LEU A 247 -15.63 -14.35 5.24
C LEU A 247 -16.79 -15.30 5.58
N GLY A 248 -16.79 -16.50 5.00
CA GLY A 248 -17.82 -17.51 5.25
C GLY A 248 -17.88 -17.91 6.72
N ALA A 249 -16.73 -18.22 7.32
CA ALA A 249 -16.66 -18.59 8.74
C ALA A 249 -17.09 -17.45 9.66
N ALA A 250 -16.63 -16.22 9.42
CA ALA A 250 -17.01 -15.05 10.21
C ALA A 250 -18.52 -14.76 10.11
N PHE A 251 -19.10 -14.93 8.90
CA PHE A 251 -20.54 -14.76 8.68
C PHE A 251 -21.37 -15.81 9.42
N VAL A 252 -21.09 -17.10 9.21
CA VAL A 252 -21.81 -18.22 9.84
C VAL A 252 -21.69 -18.17 11.37
N SER A 253 -20.52 -17.78 11.89
CA SER A 253 -20.27 -17.66 13.33
C SER A 253 -20.73 -16.33 13.94
N ARG A 254 -21.43 -15.49 13.17
CA ARG A 254 -21.93 -14.16 13.60
C ARG A 254 -20.84 -13.23 14.15
N GLY A 255 -19.63 -13.35 13.60
CA GLY A 255 -18.48 -12.51 14.00
C GLY A 255 -18.61 -11.05 13.58
N PHE A 256 -19.34 -10.77 12.51
CA PHE A 256 -19.64 -9.40 12.07
C PHE A 256 -20.72 -8.78 12.98
N SER A 257 -20.30 -8.23 14.08
CA SER A 257 -21.19 -7.59 15.06
C SER A 257 -20.61 -6.26 15.54
N GLY A 258 -21.48 -5.39 16.04
CA GLY A 258 -21.07 -4.11 16.64
C GLY A 258 -20.21 -3.24 15.69
N PRO A 259 -19.15 -2.59 16.20
CA PRO A 259 -18.27 -1.74 15.40
C PRO A 259 -17.49 -2.53 14.34
N ILE A 260 -17.28 -3.84 14.50
CA ILE A 260 -16.61 -4.69 13.50
C ILE A 260 -17.48 -4.78 12.23
N ALA A 261 -18.81 -4.89 12.37
CA ALA A 261 -19.72 -4.88 11.22
C ALA A 261 -19.66 -3.56 10.45
N ALA A 262 -19.64 -2.43 11.16
CA ALA A 262 -19.50 -1.11 10.55
C ALA A 262 -18.16 -0.99 9.81
N TYR A 263 -17.08 -1.51 10.39
CA TYR A 263 -15.77 -1.54 9.75
C TYR A 263 -15.74 -2.47 8.53
N ALA A 264 -16.42 -3.61 8.56
CA ALA A 264 -16.52 -4.48 7.38
C ALA A 264 -17.26 -3.80 6.21
N VAL A 265 -18.33 -3.06 6.50
CA VAL A 265 -19.04 -2.23 5.49
C VAL A 265 -18.09 -1.16 4.91
N ALA A 266 -17.30 -0.49 5.77
CA ALA A 266 -16.27 0.43 5.32
C ALA A 266 -15.22 -0.25 4.43
N GLY A 267 -14.77 -1.46 4.80
CA GLY A 267 -13.84 -2.26 4.01
C GLY A 267 -14.38 -2.59 2.61
N LEU A 268 -15.68 -2.92 2.48
CA LEU A 268 -16.35 -3.07 1.18
C LEU A 268 -16.37 -1.75 0.40
N GLY A 269 -16.64 -0.63 1.06
CA GLY A 269 -16.55 0.70 0.45
C GLY A 269 -15.15 1.02 -0.08
N ILE A 270 -14.09 0.64 0.67
CA ILE A 270 -12.70 0.81 0.23
C ILE A 270 -12.40 -0.09 -0.98
N VAL A 271 -12.88 -1.35 -1.00
CA VAL A 271 -12.76 -2.23 -2.18
C VAL A 271 -13.42 -1.58 -3.40
N ALA A 272 -14.60 -0.97 -3.25
CA ALA A 272 -15.26 -0.26 -4.34
C ALA A 272 -14.45 0.96 -4.82
N LEU A 273 -13.80 1.71 -3.93
CA LEU A 273 -12.85 2.77 -4.30
C LEU A 273 -11.65 2.25 -5.09
N GLY A 274 -11.33 0.97 -4.97
CA GLY A 274 -10.29 0.30 -5.75
C GLY A 274 -10.59 0.15 -7.25
N GLY A 275 -11.76 0.60 -7.74
CA GLY A 275 -12.02 0.80 -9.16
C GLY A 275 -11.22 1.96 -9.79
N ARG A 276 -10.58 2.79 -8.97
CA ARG A 276 -9.74 3.91 -9.42
C ARG A 276 -8.46 3.40 -10.09
N GLU A 277 -8.06 4.04 -11.16
CA GLU A 277 -6.80 3.77 -11.84
C GLU A 277 -5.61 3.91 -10.87
N GLY A 278 -4.67 3.00 -10.93
CA GLY A 278 -3.54 2.92 -10.00
C GLY A 278 -3.85 2.23 -8.66
N ALA A 279 -5.10 1.86 -8.39
CA ALA A 279 -5.44 1.03 -7.24
C ALA A 279 -4.97 -0.42 -7.45
N THR A 280 -4.56 -1.07 -6.36
CA THR A 280 -4.07 -2.46 -6.37
C THR A 280 -4.67 -3.26 -5.22
N ILE A 281 -4.13 -4.45 -4.96
CA ILE A 281 -4.60 -5.35 -3.89
C ILE A 281 -4.54 -4.77 -2.47
N ASN A 282 -3.85 -3.66 -2.25
CA ASN A 282 -3.84 -2.96 -0.96
C ASN A 282 -5.23 -2.45 -0.53
N TYR A 283 -6.15 -2.25 -1.48
CA TYR A 283 -7.54 -1.92 -1.18
C TYR A 283 -8.34 -3.08 -0.56
N LEU A 284 -7.77 -4.30 -0.54
CA LEU A 284 -8.33 -5.46 0.17
C LEU A 284 -7.95 -5.49 1.66
N LEU A 285 -6.96 -4.71 2.11
CA LEU A 285 -6.40 -4.80 3.45
C LEU A 285 -7.42 -4.47 4.56
N ASP A 286 -8.25 -3.44 4.36
CA ASP A 286 -9.29 -3.08 5.33
C ASP A 286 -10.35 -4.18 5.48
N LEU A 287 -10.81 -4.76 4.36
CA LEU A 287 -11.76 -5.89 4.38
C LEU A 287 -11.12 -7.13 5.02
N ALA A 288 -9.85 -7.40 4.73
CA ALA A 288 -9.10 -8.50 5.35
C ALA A 288 -8.96 -8.32 6.86
N ALA A 289 -8.66 -7.09 7.33
CA ALA A 289 -8.55 -6.79 8.76
C ALA A 289 -9.92 -6.90 9.45
N ALA A 290 -10.99 -6.36 8.85
CA ALA A 290 -12.34 -6.47 9.37
C ALA A 290 -12.79 -7.93 9.48
N THR A 291 -12.50 -8.75 8.46
CA THR A 291 -12.80 -10.20 8.44
C THR A 291 -12.02 -10.94 9.52
N SER A 292 -10.72 -10.64 9.67
CA SER A 292 -9.87 -11.25 10.71
C SER A 292 -10.32 -10.87 12.12
N LEU A 293 -10.77 -9.62 12.33
CA LEU A 293 -11.38 -9.19 13.60
C LEU A 293 -12.71 -9.89 13.86
N ALA A 294 -13.53 -10.10 12.82
CA ALA A 294 -14.79 -10.85 12.94
C ALA A 294 -14.54 -12.32 13.30
N LEU A 295 -13.54 -12.96 12.70
CA LEU A 295 -13.08 -14.30 13.12
C LEU A 295 -12.60 -14.31 14.58
N ALA A 296 -11.81 -13.32 14.97
CA ALA A 296 -11.32 -13.18 16.33
C ALA A 296 -12.47 -12.98 17.34
N ALA A 297 -13.49 -12.20 16.98
CA ALA A 297 -14.69 -12.02 17.81
C ALA A 297 -15.50 -13.32 17.96
N ALA A 298 -15.56 -14.13 16.90
CA ALA A 298 -16.26 -15.42 16.88
C ALA A 298 -15.38 -16.61 17.31
N ALA A 299 -14.16 -16.37 17.81
CA ALA A 299 -13.18 -17.44 18.10
C ALA A 299 -13.72 -18.62 18.93
N PRO A 300 -14.57 -18.43 19.99
CA PRO A 300 -15.14 -19.57 20.73
C PRO A 300 -16.07 -20.46 19.88
N ALA A 301 -16.79 -19.87 18.93
CA ALA A 301 -17.65 -20.60 18.01
C ALA A 301 -16.83 -21.33 16.92
N ILE A 302 -15.86 -20.64 16.37
CA ILE A 302 -14.97 -21.15 15.30
C ILE A 302 -14.10 -22.30 15.85
N ALA A 303 -13.65 -22.23 17.10
CA ALA A 303 -12.90 -23.29 17.76
C ALA A 303 -13.61 -24.65 17.73
N ARG A 304 -14.94 -24.64 17.67
CA ARG A 304 -15.80 -25.83 17.60
C ARG A 304 -16.13 -26.23 16.15
N ALA A 305 -15.84 -25.39 15.17
CA ALA A 305 -16.15 -25.66 13.76
C ALA A 305 -15.13 -26.66 13.16
N PRO A 306 -15.53 -27.92 12.87
CA PRO A 306 -14.56 -28.94 12.49
C PRO A 306 -13.94 -28.72 11.11
N PHE A 307 -14.65 -28.06 10.20
CA PHE A 307 -14.24 -27.93 8.82
C PHE A 307 -13.46 -26.63 8.52
N TYR A 308 -13.59 -25.60 9.37
CA TYR A 308 -12.98 -24.30 9.10
C TYR A 308 -11.46 -24.37 8.85
N PRO A 309 -10.64 -25.06 9.69
CA PRO A 309 -9.19 -25.09 9.49
C PRO A 309 -8.80 -25.68 8.12
N SER A 310 -9.49 -26.75 7.68
CA SER A 310 -9.22 -27.41 6.40
C SER A 310 -9.59 -26.50 5.20
N VAL A 311 -10.74 -25.84 5.27
CA VAL A 311 -11.18 -24.88 4.25
C VAL A 311 -10.24 -23.66 4.23
N ALA A 312 -9.80 -23.19 5.39
CA ALA A 312 -8.84 -22.07 5.49
C ALA A 312 -7.49 -22.43 4.88
N ILE A 313 -6.97 -23.65 5.08
CA ILE A 313 -5.76 -24.14 4.42
C ILE A 313 -5.93 -24.10 2.90
N ALA A 314 -7.00 -24.71 2.39
CA ALA A 314 -7.28 -24.75 0.95
C ALA A 314 -7.36 -23.33 0.37
N ASN A 315 -8.01 -22.42 1.08
CA ASN A 315 -8.12 -21.01 0.65
C ASN A 315 -6.76 -20.28 0.68
N LEU A 316 -5.92 -20.49 1.69
CA LEU A 316 -4.57 -19.91 1.72
C LEU A 316 -3.72 -20.41 0.56
N VAL A 317 -3.78 -21.71 0.25
CA VAL A 317 -3.05 -22.31 -0.89
C VAL A 317 -3.56 -21.72 -2.20
N LEU A 318 -4.88 -21.67 -2.41
CA LEU A 318 -5.46 -21.08 -3.61
C LEU A 318 -5.06 -19.61 -3.78
N ALA A 319 -5.15 -18.81 -2.73
CA ALA A 319 -4.76 -17.41 -2.74
C ALA A 319 -3.26 -17.23 -3.01
N ALA A 320 -2.41 -18.11 -2.45
CA ALA A 320 -0.97 -18.10 -2.71
C ALA A 320 -0.65 -18.49 -4.15
N LEU A 321 -1.32 -19.48 -4.72
CA LEU A 321 -1.17 -19.84 -6.14
C LEU A 321 -1.65 -18.73 -7.08
N LEU A 322 -2.70 -18.02 -6.70
CA LEU A 322 -3.27 -16.93 -7.51
C LEU A 322 -2.39 -15.68 -7.50
N LEU A 323 -1.92 -15.25 -6.34
CA LEU A 323 -1.22 -13.97 -6.15
C LEU A 323 0.30 -14.12 -5.98
N ASP A 324 0.80 -15.32 -5.81
CA ASP A 324 2.23 -15.63 -5.59
C ASP A 324 2.93 -14.67 -4.59
N PRO A 325 2.42 -14.55 -3.34
CA PRO A 325 2.92 -13.57 -2.39
C PRO A 325 4.38 -13.78 -1.99
N LEU A 326 4.96 -14.92 -2.29
CA LEU A 326 6.33 -15.29 -1.95
C LEU A 326 7.26 -15.35 -3.16
N GLY A 327 6.75 -15.11 -4.38
CA GLY A 327 7.54 -15.17 -5.61
C GLY A 327 8.08 -16.57 -5.88
N LEU A 328 7.30 -17.61 -5.59
CA LEU A 328 7.73 -19.00 -5.73
C LEU A 328 7.34 -19.64 -7.07
N VAL A 329 6.50 -18.98 -7.87
CA VAL A 329 6.01 -19.52 -9.14
C VAL A 329 6.95 -19.09 -10.27
N PRO A 330 7.70 -20.02 -10.89
CA PRO A 330 8.63 -19.68 -11.98
C PRO A 330 7.89 -19.02 -13.15
N GLY A 331 8.51 -17.99 -13.76
CA GLY A 331 7.99 -17.29 -14.92
C GLY A 331 6.84 -16.32 -14.66
N ARG A 332 6.33 -16.22 -13.44
CA ARG A 332 5.50 -15.09 -13.03
C ARG A 332 6.40 -13.92 -12.70
N THR A 333 6.71 -13.11 -13.72
CA THR A 333 7.23 -11.78 -13.47
C THR A 333 6.12 -11.00 -12.77
N ALA A 334 6.16 -11.06 -11.51
CA ALA A 334 5.77 -10.04 -10.58
C ALA A 334 4.58 -9.13 -10.92
N THR A 335 3.34 -9.65 -10.94
CA THR A 335 2.23 -8.85 -10.41
C THR A 335 2.53 -8.40 -8.97
N THR A 336 3.55 -8.96 -8.38
CA THR A 336 4.02 -8.75 -7.01
C THR A 336 5.41 -8.15 -6.95
N GLY A 337 5.93 -7.59 -8.07
CA GLY A 337 7.30 -7.11 -8.18
C GLY A 337 8.27 -8.17 -7.68
N ALA A 338 9.32 -8.44 -8.37
CA ALA A 338 10.40 -9.19 -7.76
C ALA A 338 10.73 -8.48 -6.44
N TRP A 339 10.47 -9.11 -5.32
CA TRP A 339 10.71 -8.60 -3.98
C TRP A 339 12.14 -8.07 -3.88
N GLY A 340 12.35 -6.80 -4.35
CA GLY A 340 13.64 -6.19 -4.42
C GLY A 340 14.66 -7.08 -5.12
N ASP A 341 14.58 -7.21 -6.44
CA ASP A 341 15.65 -7.87 -7.19
C ASP A 341 16.93 -7.04 -7.02
N PRO A 342 17.92 -7.52 -6.23
CA PRO A 342 19.17 -6.79 -6.03
C PRO A 342 19.92 -6.55 -7.33
N SER A 343 19.65 -7.37 -8.37
CA SER A 343 20.27 -7.24 -9.68
C SER A 343 19.89 -5.94 -10.38
N ARG A 344 18.67 -5.44 -10.17
CA ARG A 344 18.20 -4.14 -10.70
C ARG A 344 19.03 -2.98 -10.14
N LEU A 345 19.17 -2.94 -8.81
CA LEU A 345 19.96 -1.91 -8.15
C LEU A 345 21.43 -2.01 -8.51
N SER A 346 21.97 -3.24 -8.60
CA SER A 346 23.34 -3.47 -9.04
C SER A 346 23.57 -3.03 -10.49
N ALA A 347 22.64 -3.34 -11.40
CA ALA A 347 22.70 -2.89 -12.78
C ALA A 347 22.69 -1.36 -12.87
N ALA A 348 21.80 -0.69 -12.12
CA ALA A 348 21.75 0.77 -12.09
C ALA A 348 23.08 1.37 -11.58
N ARG A 349 23.64 0.84 -10.47
CA ARG A 349 24.92 1.31 -9.89
C ARG A 349 26.13 1.12 -10.81
N VAL A 350 26.14 0.06 -11.62
CA VAL A 350 27.24 -0.20 -12.56
C VAL A 350 27.12 0.63 -13.83
N THR A 351 25.90 0.90 -14.29
CA THR A 351 25.64 1.54 -15.58
C THR A 351 25.56 3.06 -15.50
N LEU A 352 25.14 3.61 -14.35
CA LEU A 352 24.96 5.05 -14.14
C LEU A 352 26.16 5.64 -13.40
N ALA A 353 26.78 6.66 -13.96
CA ALA A 353 27.81 7.45 -13.26
C ALA A 353 27.15 8.44 -12.30
N SER A 354 27.81 8.74 -11.20
CA SER A 354 27.25 9.55 -10.09
C SER A 354 26.94 11.00 -10.46
N ASP A 355 27.54 11.53 -11.51
CA ASP A 355 27.34 12.90 -12.03
C ASP A 355 26.27 13.00 -13.12
N GLU A 356 25.64 11.87 -13.48
CA GLU A 356 24.63 11.85 -14.54
C GLU A 356 23.31 12.47 -14.14
N VAL A 357 22.67 13.13 -15.10
CA VAL A 357 21.29 13.58 -15.00
C VAL A 357 20.40 12.50 -15.58
N VAL A 358 19.67 11.79 -14.73
CA VAL A 358 18.93 10.58 -15.10
C VAL A 358 17.43 10.80 -14.96
N LEU A 359 16.66 10.34 -15.95
CA LEU A 359 15.22 10.11 -15.83
C LEU A 359 14.98 8.61 -15.69
N ALA A 360 14.34 8.18 -14.62
CA ALA A 360 14.02 6.77 -14.43
C ALA A 360 12.52 6.54 -14.27
N GLU A 361 12.03 5.42 -14.81
CA GLU A 361 10.65 4.98 -14.59
C GLU A 361 10.36 4.75 -13.12
N ASP A 362 11.28 4.07 -12.40
CA ASP A 362 11.23 3.92 -10.95
C ASP A 362 12.23 4.89 -10.29
N SER A 363 11.71 5.97 -9.73
CA SER A 363 12.51 6.98 -9.02
C SER A 363 13.26 6.42 -7.81
N GLY A 364 12.81 5.29 -7.26
CA GLY A 364 13.49 4.63 -6.15
C GLY A 364 14.90 4.17 -6.52
N LEU A 365 15.16 3.82 -7.79
CA LEU A 365 16.51 3.52 -8.27
C LEU A 365 17.41 4.76 -8.20
N LEU A 366 16.89 5.94 -8.55
CA LEU A 366 17.63 7.20 -8.47
C LEU A 366 18.01 7.53 -7.03
N LEU A 367 17.06 7.42 -6.11
CA LEU A 367 17.34 7.65 -4.67
C LEU A 367 18.38 6.67 -4.14
N ALA A 368 18.28 5.38 -4.51
CA ALA A 368 19.19 4.34 -4.04
C ALA A 368 20.60 4.42 -4.66
N THR A 369 20.75 5.16 -5.77
CA THR A 369 22.02 5.41 -6.45
C THR A 369 22.57 6.82 -6.23
N GLY A 370 21.86 7.64 -5.45
CA GLY A 370 22.27 9.00 -5.11
C GLY A 370 22.03 10.06 -6.19
N HIS A 371 21.22 9.72 -7.21
CA HIS A 371 20.88 10.66 -8.27
C HIS A 371 19.72 11.59 -7.87
N ARG A 372 19.70 12.77 -8.48
CA ARG A 372 18.59 13.72 -8.33
C ARG A 372 17.33 13.15 -8.99
N VAL A 373 16.21 13.20 -8.27
CA VAL A 373 14.89 12.85 -8.80
C VAL A 373 14.28 14.08 -9.47
N VAL A 374 13.95 13.97 -10.76
CA VAL A 374 13.24 15.00 -11.52
C VAL A 374 11.73 14.70 -11.53
N VAL A 375 11.35 13.46 -11.81
CA VAL A 375 9.98 12.98 -11.74
C VAL A 375 9.96 11.78 -10.81
N ASP A 376 9.21 11.83 -9.73
CA ASP A 376 9.22 10.75 -8.74
C ASP A 376 8.14 9.69 -8.95
N ASP A 377 7.06 10.01 -9.68
CA ASP A 377 6.04 9.06 -10.11
C ASP A 377 5.66 9.31 -11.58
N LEU A 378 6.28 8.56 -12.47
CA LEU A 378 6.07 8.71 -13.90
C LEU A 378 4.66 8.28 -14.33
N PHE A 379 4.04 7.33 -13.62
CA PHE A 379 2.65 6.96 -13.84
C PHE A 379 1.71 8.15 -13.58
N LEU A 380 1.81 8.76 -12.40
CA LEU A 380 0.94 9.88 -12.04
C LEU A 380 1.20 11.08 -12.96
N TRP A 381 2.46 11.40 -13.23
CA TRP A 381 2.83 12.46 -14.18
C TRP A 381 2.18 12.23 -15.55
N SER A 382 2.32 11.02 -16.11
CA SER A 382 1.77 10.65 -17.42
C SER A 382 0.23 10.76 -17.45
N ARG A 383 -0.44 10.33 -16.35
CA ARG A 383 -1.90 10.40 -16.26
C ARG A 383 -2.41 11.84 -16.14
N LEU A 384 -1.71 12.69 -15.41
CA LEU A 384 -2.05 14.11 -15.29
C LEU A 384 -1.77 14.88 -16.57
N ALA A 385 -0.63 14.62 -17.22
CA ALA A 385 -0.26 15.21 -18.51
C ALA A 385 -1.25 14.85 -19.62
N SER A 386 -1.60 13.56 -19.76
CA SER A 386 -2.56 13.09 -20.76
C SER A 386 -3.98 13.66 -20.58
N ARG A 387 -4.31 14.14 -19.37
CA ARG A 387 -5.59 14.80 -19.05
C ARG A 387 -5.53 16.32 -19.09
N GLY A 388 -4.37 16.90 -19.40
CA GLY A 388 -4.16 18.34 -19.41
C GLY A 388 -4.22 19.00 -18.02
N VAL A 389 -4.03 18.23 -16.95
CA VAL A 389 -3.99 18.75 -15.56
C VAL A 389 -2.66 19.41 -15.26
N ILE A 390 -1.58 18.90 -15.84
CA ILE A 390 -0.24 19.51 -15.79
C ILE A 390 0.28 19.74 -17.19
N ASP A 391 1.16 20.73 -17.36
CA ASP A 391 1.84 21.00 -18.63
C ASP A 391 3.02 20.02 -18.82
N PRO A 392 3.01 19.17 -19.86
CA PRO A 392 4.12 18.28 -20.17
C PRO A 392 5.31 19.00 -20.81
N GLY A 393 5.13 20.23 -21.32
CA GLY A 393 6.11 20.98 -22.10
C GLY A 393 7.50 21.06 -21.48
N PRO A 394 7.66 21.43 -20.21
CA PRO A 394 8.95 21.54 -19.56
C PRO A 394 9.78 20.24 -19.58
N LEU A 395 9.16 19.10 -19.28
CA LEU A 395 9.85 17.79 -19.31
C LEU A 395 10.17 17.36 -20.75
N LEU A 396 9.23 17.56 -21.67
CA LEU A 396 9.44 17.25 -23.09
C LEU A 396 10.58 18.08 -23.69
N ALA A 397 10.72 19.35 -23.31
CA ALA A 397 11.83 20.22 -23.76
C ALA A 397 13.20 19.72 -23.23
N GLU A 398 13.28 19.28 -21.98
CA GLU A 398 14.50 18.69 -21.41
C GLU A 398 14.92 17.41 -22.16
N ILE A 399 13.95 16.57 -22.54
CA ILE A 399 14.22 15.38 -23.35
C ILE A 399 14.61 15.76 -24.78
N GLY A 400 13.90 16.70 -25.39
CA GLY A 400 14.17 17.18 -26.74
C GLY A 400 15.56 17.82 -26.91
N SER A 401 16.09 18.43 -25.83
CA SER A 401 17.45 18.99 -25.77
C SER A 401 18.51 17.97 -25.34
N ALA A 402 18.13 16.70 -25.15
CA ALA A 402 19.00 15.63 -24.68
C ALA A 402 19.71 15.95 -23.34
N ARG A 403 19.05 16.69 -22.45
CA ARG A 403 19.60 17.08 -21.14
C ARG A 403 19.81 15.90 -20.19
N PHE A 404 18.97 14.87 -20.30
CA PHE A 404 19.19 13.62 -19.57
C PHE A 404 20.33 12.84 -20.23
N THR A 405 21.37 12.55 -19.47
CA THR A 405 22.50 11.72 -19.97
C THR A 405 22.12 10.24 -20.00
N ALA A 406 21.10 9.85 -19.24
CA ALA A 406 20.49 8.54 -19.30
C ALA A 406 18.99 8.58 -19.03
N ILE A 407 18.27 7.66 -19.69
CA ILE A 407 16.89 7.32 -19.35
C ILE A 407 16.83 5.84 -19.03
N VAL A 408 16.16 5.48 -17.91
CA VAL A 408 16.05 4.09 -17.43
C VAL A 408 14.58 3.68 -17.42
N SER A 409 14.26 2.60 -18.12
CA SER A 409 12.91 2.04 -18.20
C SER A 409 12.90 0.59 -17.72
N GLU A 410 11.75 0.15 -17.21
CA GLU A 410 11.47 -1.25 -16.83
C GLU A 410 10.90 -2.06 -18.01
N VAL A 411 10.59 -1.38 -19.12
CA VAL A 411 10.10 -1.98 -20.36
C VAL A 411 10.89 -1.43 -21.54
N GLU A 412 11.06 -2.22 -22.57
CA GLU A 412 11.61 -1.72 -23.82
C GLU A 412 10.58 -0.78 -24.48
N LEU A 413 10.90 0.53 -24.60
CA LEU A 413 9.93 1.53 -25.07
C LEU A 413 9.44 1.27 -26.50
N ALA A 414 10.26 0.64 -27.35
CA ALA A 414 9.86 0.21 -28.70
C ALA A 414 8.78 -0.91 -28.66
N GLN A 415 8.73 -1.67 -27.59
CA GLN A 415 7.78 -2.77 -27.37
C GLN A 415 6.67 -2.40 -26.38
N LEU A 416 6.56 -1.16 -25.98
CA LEU A 416 5.59 -0.69 -24.99
C LEU A 416 4.15 -1.11 -25.33
N GLY A 417 3.79 -1.18 -26.62
CA GLY A 417 2.46 -1.62 -27.06
C GLY A 417 2.05 -3.01 -26.61
N THR A 418 3.01 -3.91 -26.39
CA THR A 418 2.82 -5.30 -25.93
C THR A 418 2.94 -5.46 -24.42
N ALA A 419 3.43 -4.44 -23.72
CA ALA A 419 3.59 -4.46 -22.27
C ALA A 419 2.23 -4.50 -21.55
N PRO A 420 2.16 -4.98 -20.30
CA PRO A 420 0.96 -4.92 -19.48
C PRO A 420 0.39 -3.50 -19.38
N ALA A 421 -0.93 -3.39 -19.25
CA ALA A 421 -1.62 -2.09 -19.27
C ALA A 421 -1.11 -1.11 -18.20
N TYR A 422 -0.77 -1.62 -17.00
CA TYR A 422 -0.25 -0.78 -15.93
C TYR A 422 1.17 -0.26 -16.17
N GLU A 423 2.00 -0.99 -16.95
CA GLU A 423 3.32 -0.53 -17.37
C GLU A 423 3.20 0.49 -18.49
N ARG A 424 2.32 0.24 -19.49
CA ARG A 424 2.03 1.21 -20.55
C ARG A 424 1.54 2.55 -19.99
N ALA A 425 0.72 2.51 -18.93
CA ALA A 425 0.15 3.71 -18.34
C ALA A 425 1.20 4.61 -17.64
N ARG A 426 2.42 4.12 -17.41
CA ARG A 426 3.53 4.91 -16.86
C ARG A 426 4.18 5.81 -17.90
N TRP A 427 3.92 5.58 -19.19
CA TRP A 427 4.57 6.27 -20.30
C TRP A 427 3.53 7.03 -21.16
N GLU A 428 3.52 8.34 -21.02
CA GLU A 428 2.71 9.20 -21.89
C GLU A 428 3.25 9.12 -23.34
N PRO A 429 2.40 8.96 -24.38
CA PRO A 429 2.86 8.77 -25.75
C PRO A 429 3.77 9.88 -26.32
N ALA A 430 3.57 11.15 -25.91
CA ALA A 430 4.46 12.23 -26.34
C ALA A 430 5.86 12.10 -25.73
N LEU A 431 5.94 11.60 -24.48
CA LEU A 431 7.21 11.31 -23.80
C LEU A 431 7.99 10.23 -24.57
N VAL A 432 7.32 9.12 -24.94
CA VAL A 432 7.94 8.03 -25.69
C VAL A 432 8.46 8.53 -27.04
N ARG A 433 7.65 9.31 -27.78
CA ARG A 433 8.08 9.90 -29.07
C ARG A 433 9.29 10.83 -28.92
N ALA A 434 9.32 11.64 -27.86
CA ALA A 434 10.44 12.53 -27.60
C ALA A 434 11.73 11.74 -27.29
N ILE A 435 11.60 10.67 -26.50
CA ILE A 435 12.73 9.76 -26.21
C ILE A 435 13.21 9.07 -27.49
N ASP A 436 12.32 8.49 -28.28
CA ASP A 436 12.69 7.79 -29.51
C ASP A 436 13.39 8.72 -30.52
N ALA A 437 12.99 9.98 -30.60
CA ALA A 437 13.61 10.97 -31.49
C ALA A 437 15.05 11.35 -31.08
N ARG A 438 15.43 11.28 -29.82
CA ARG A 438 16.68 11.82 -29.28
C ARG A 438 17.58 10.81 -28.60
N TYR A 439 17.04 9.66 -28.21
CA TYR A 439 17.76 8.64 -27.45
C TYR A 439 17.77 7.33 -28.23
N ARG A 440 18.73 6.48 -27.92
CA ARG A 440 18.81 5.09 -28.40
C ARG A 440 18.98 4.14 -27.25
N LEU A 441 18.44 2.96 -27.35
CA LEU A 441 18.71 1.86 -26.42
C LEU A 441 20.17 1.47 -26.59
N VAL A 442 20.93 1.47 -25.49
CA VAL A 442 22.37 1.13 -25.51
C VAL A 442 22.66 -0.16 -24.75
N SER A 443 21.85 -0.52 -23.76
CA SER A 443 22.04 -1.76 -23.02
C SER A 443 20.75 -2.24 -22.37
N HIS A 444 20.67 -3.54 -22.19
CA HIS A 444 19.70 -4.25 -21.39
C HIS A 444 20.40 -4.82 -20.16
N GLY A 445 20.07 -4.28 -18.99
CA GLY A 445 20.66 -4.71 -17.72
C GLY A 445 19.92 -5.87 -17.08
N PRO A 446 20.57 -6.56 -16.12
CA PRO A 446 19.90 -7.52 -15.26
C PRO A 446 18.65 -6.95 -14.58
N GLY A 447 17.69 -7.79 -14.26
CA GLY A 447 16.45 -7.36 -13.62
C GLY A 447 15.47 -6.62 -14.53
N GLY A 448 15.66 -6.68 -15.87
CA GLY A 448 14.74 -6.10 -16.86
C GLY A 448 14.85 -4.59 -16.97
N LEU A 449 16.01 -3.98 -16.73
CA LEU A 449 16.24 -2.55 -16.95
C LEU A 449 16.77 -2.27 -18.35
N PHE A 450 16.19 -1.27 -19.01
CA PHE A 450 16.59 -0.77 -20.32
C PHE A 450 17.21 0.62 -20.17
N PHE A 451 18.43 0.79 -20.68
CA PHE A 451 19.18 2.04 -20.59
C PHE A 451 19.25 2.73 -21.94
N TYR A 452 18.79 3.97 -22.00
CA TYR A 452 18.80 4.82 -23.17
C TYR A 452 19.80 5.96 -22.98
N ARG A 453 20.55 6.29 -24.03
CA ARG A 453 21.52 7.39 -24.07
C ARG A 453 21.20 8.31 -25.25
N PRO A 454 21.60 9.59 -25.20
CA PRO A 454 21.48 10.48 -26.35
C PRO A 454 22.11 9.87 -27.63
N ARG A 455 21.50 10.20 -28.76
CA ARG A 455 22.00 9.78 -30.09
C ARG A 455 23.25 10.53 -30.47
#